data_db7a4a5a39e9da960c2bdb95ce514acc
#
_entry.id   db7a4a5a39e9da960c2bdb95ce514acc
#
_cell.length_a   1.000
_cell.length_b   1.000
_cell.length_c   1.000
_cell.angle_alpha   90.00
_cell.angle_beta   90.00
_cell.angle_gamma   90.00
#
_symmetry.space_group_name_H-M   'P 1'
#
loop_
_entity.id
_entity.type
_entity.pdbx_description
1 polymer ?
#
loop_
_entity_poly.entity_id
_entity_poly.type
_entity_poly.pdbx_seq_one_letter_code
_entity_poly.pdbx_strand_id
1 'polypeptide(L)'
;MRKVLVVEDNKSERELITLYLENNNYQVISADNAADGMELAAQQKPDVIITDITMEGINGFEFCRLLKVYPDTEQIPIIACTARDRELDRMWGQKQGIDIYITKPYSERDLVEAIESIVK
;
A
#
# COMPACT_ATOMS: atom_id res chain seq x y z
N MET A 1 -13.94 -12.38 2.82
CA MET A 1 -13.36 -11.44 1.84
C MET A 1 -12.24 -10.65 2.50
N ARG A 2 -11.08 -10.60 1.87
CA ARG A 2 -9.94 -9.86 2.40
C ARG A 2 -10.11 -8.37 2.17
N LYS A 3 -9.68 -7.57 3.13
CA LYS A 3 -9.80 -6.12 3.09
C LYS A 3 -8.45 -5.49 2.78
N VAL A 4 -8.41 -4.62 1.76
CA VAL A 4 -7.21 -3.94 1.31
C VAL A 4 -7.40 -2.43 1.49
N LEU A 5 -6.44 -1.78 2.13
CA LEU A 5 -6.40 -0.32 2.20
C LEU A 5 -5.48 0.20 1.10
N VAL A 6 -5.99 1.08 0.26
CA VAL A 6 -5.23 1.72 -0.82
C VAL A 6 -5.01 3.18 -0.46
N VAL A 7 -3.75 3.60 -0.39
CA VAL A 7 -3.38 4.99 -0.11
C VAL A 7 -2.66 5.55 -1.33
N GLU A 8 -3.33 6.42 -2.06
CA GLU A 8 -2.84 6.96 -3.33
C GLU A 8 -3.48 8.32 -3.57
N ASP A 9 -2.68 9.35 -3.77
CA ASP A 9 -3.18 10.71 -3.97
C ASP A 9 -3.68 10.99 -5.41
N ASN A 10 -3.22 10.21 -6.39
CA ASN A 10 -3.69 10.35 -7.77
C ASN A 10 -5.02 9.59 -7.93
N LYS A 11 -6.07 10.32 -8.26
CA LYS A 11 -7.42 9.74 -8.36
C LYS A 11 -7.51 8.62 -9.38
N SER A 12 -6.93 8.81 -10.56
CA SER A 12 -7.00 7.82 -11.62
C SER A 12 -6.30 6.53 -11.25
N GLU A 13 -5.13 6.63 -10.61
CA GLU A 13 -4.38 5.46 -10.15
C GLU A 13 -5.11 4.77 -9.02
N ARG A 14 -5.69 5.53 -8.09
CA ARG A 14 -6.46 4.97 -6.99
C ARG A 14 -7.67 4.18 -7.50
N GLU A 15 -8.38 4.74 -8.49
CA GLU A 15 -9.52 4.06 -9.10
C GLU A 15 -9.11 2.79 -9.84
N LEU A 16 -7.98 2.82 -10.54
CA LEU A 16 -7.48 1.65 -11.26
C LEU A 16 -7.11 0.51 -10.31
N ILE A 17 -6.40 0.83 -9.25
CA ILE A 17 -6.04 -0.17 -8.24
C ILE A 17 -7.31 -0.76 -7.62
N THR A 18 -8.28 0.09 -7.30
CA THR A 18 -9.55 -0.35 -6.73
C THR A 18 -10.27 -1.31 -7.68
N LEU A 19 -10.31 -0.99 -8.96
CA LEU A 19 -10.93 -1.85 -9.97
C LEU A 19 -10.26 -3.22 -10.03
N TYR A 20 -8.93 -3.25 -10.07
CA TYR A 20 -8.18 -4.50 -10.09
C TYR A 20 -8.51 -5.37 -8.88
N LEU A 21 -8.57 -4.75 -7.71
CA LEU A 21 -8.80 -5.50 -6.47
C LEU A 21 -10.24 -6.01 -6.39
N GLU A 22 -11.20 -5.17 -6.76
CA GLU A 22 -12.61 -5.59 -6.75
C GLU A 22 -12.88 -6.70 -7.76
N ASN A 23 -12.22 -6.68 -8.91
CA ASN A 23 -12.31 -7.76 -9.89
C ASN A 23 -11.82 -9.09 -9.34
N ASN A 24 -11.02 -9.07 -8.30
CA ASN A 24 -10.44 -10.26 -7.68
C ASN A 24 -11.01 -10.53 -6.29
N ASN A 25 -12.19 -9.98 -6.03
CA ASN A 25 -12.98 -10.25 -4.82
C ASN A 25 -12.35 -9.72 -3.52
N TYR A 26 -11.57 -8.66 -3.60
CA TYR A 26 -11.10 -7.96 -2.41
C TYR A 26 -12.05 -6.84 -2.04
N GLN A 27 -12.21 -6.62 -0.75
CA GLN A 27 -12.91 -5.44 -0.25
C GLN A 27 -11.90 -4.30 -0.18
N VAL A 28 -12.23 -3.14 -0.75
CA VAL A 28 -11.30 -2.02 -0.82
C VAL A 28 -11.78 -0.86 0.02
N ILE A 29 -10.88 -0.32 0.84
CA ILE A 29 -11.04 0.98 1.47
C ILE A 29 -9.89 1.84 0.97
N SER A 30 -10.13 3.12 0.77
CA SER A 30 -9.11 3.97 0.17
C SER A 30 -8.98 5.32 0.85
N ALA A 31 -7.79 5.89 0.75
CA ALA A 31 -7.48 7.23 1.23
C ALA A 31 -6.62 7.93 0.19
N ASP A 32 -6.72 9.24 0.11
CA ASP A 32 -5.95 10.04 -0.83
C ASP A 32 -4.76 10.74 -0.17
N ASN A 33 -4.52 10.46 1.10
CA ASN A 33 -3.40 11.04 1.85
C ASN A 33 -3.00 10.14 3.01
N ALA A 34 -1.80 10.37 3.54
CA ALA A 34 -1.25 9.53 4.59
C ALA A 34 -2.00 9.66 5.92
N ALA A 35 -2.49 10.85 6.26
CA ALA A 35 -3.19 11.05 7.53
C ALA A 35 -4.46 10.21 7.59
N ASP A 36 -5.28 10.24 6.53
CA ASP A 36 -6.48 9.44 6.45
C ASP A 36 -6.12 7.95 6.37
N GLY A 37 -5.04 7.63 5.68
CA GLY A 37 -4.55 6.24 5.59
C GLY A 37 -4.20 5.66 6.96
N MET A 38 -3.52 6.43 7.80
CA MET A 38 -3.19 6.01 9.16
C MET A 38 -4.44 5.74 9.99
N GLU A 39 -5.41 6.65 9.91
CA GLU A 39 -6.65 6.51 10.65
C GLU A 39 -7.44 5.28 10.22
N LEU A 40 -7.58 5.09 8.92
CA LEU A 40 -8.29 3.92 8.38
C LEU A 40 -7.57 2.61 8.71
N ALA A 41 -6.25 2.60 8.66
CA ALA A 41 -5.49 1.40 9.01
C ALA A 41 -5.74 0.99 10.46
N ALA A 42 -5.74 1.96 11.38
CA ALA A 42 -5.97 1.68 12.79
C ALA A 42 -7.41 1.24 13.07
N GLN A 43 -8.38 1.88 12.42
CA GLN A 43 -9.80 1.60 12.64
C GLN A 43 -10.29 0.34 11.95
N GLN A 44 -9.94 0.16 10.69
CA GLN A 44 -10.48 -0.90 9.85
C GLN A 44 -9.64 -2.18 9.85
N LYS A 45 -8.41 -2.10 10.31
CA LYS A 45 -7.49 -3.23 10.41
C LYS A 45 -7.45 -4.07 9.13
N PRO A 46 -7.03 -3.46 8.00
CA PRO A 46 -6.99 -4.18 6.73
C PRO A 46 -5.99 -5.34 6.78
N ASP A 47 -6.16 -6.29 5.87
CA ASP A 47 -5.26 -7.43 5.75
C ASP A 47 -3.95 -7.03 5.08
N VAL A 48 -3.96 -5.99 4.26
CA VAL A 48 -2.77 -5.47 3.59
C VAL A 48 -3.00 -4.00 3.23
N ILE A 49 -1.91 -3.24 3.19
CA ILE A 49 -1.92 -1.83 2.77
C ILE A 49 -1.12 -1.70 1.49
N ILE A 50 -1.72 -1.06 0.48
CA ILE A 50 -1.04 -0.71 -0.77
C ILE A 50 -0.87 0.80 -0.77
N THR A 51 0.35 1.28 -0.91
CA THR A 51 0.62 2.71 -0.89
C THR A 51 1.62 3.12 -1.96
N ASP A 52 1.46 4.32 -2.50
CA ASP A 52 2.48 4.95 -3.32
C ASP A 52 3.53 5.58 -2.41
N ILE A 53 4.77 5.62 -2.87
CA ILE A 53 5.87 6.25 -2.16
C ILE A 53 5.90 7.76 -2.43
N THR A 54 5.49 8.17 -3.64
CA THR A 54 5.53 9.56 -4.06
C THR A 54 4.17 10.22 -3.89
N MET A 55 3.91 10.75 -2.69
CA MET A 55 2.66 11.46 -2.38
C MET A 55 2.96 12.85 -1.86
N GLU A 56 2.02 13.77 -2.06
CA GLU A 56 2.13 15.11 -1.48
C GLU A 56 1.98 15.03 0.04
N GLY A 57 2.66 15.92 0.74
CA GLY A 57 2.67 15.94 2.18
C GLY A 57 3.68 14.97 2.75
N ILE A 58 3.23 14.02 3.58
CA ILE A 58 4.09 12.97 4.12
C ILE A 58 4.43 12.01 2.99
N ASN A 59 5.72 11.76 2.74
CA ASN A 59 6.11 10.82 1.72
C ASN A 59 5.78 9.38 2.16
N GLY A 60 5.67 8.47 1.19
CA GLY A 60 5.25 7.11 1.45
C GLY A 60 6.18 6.32 2.35
N PHE A 61 7.49 6.60 2.32
CA PHE A 61 8.42 5.92 3.23
C PHE A 61 8.14 6.30 4.68
N GLU A 62 7.91 7.57 4.94
CA GLU A 62 7.59 8.04 6.29
C GLU A 62 6.27 7.46 6.78
N PHE A 63 5.27 7.40 5.89
CA PHE A 63 3.99 6.76 6.19
C PHE A 63 4.20 5.30 6.62
N CYS A 64 4.99 4.54 5.85
CA CYS A 64 5.28 3.14 6.17
C CYS A 64 5.98 3.00 7.52
N ARG A 65 6.95 3.88 7.79
CA ARG A 65 7.66 3.89 9.07
C ARG A 65 6.70 4.12 10.23
N LEU A 66 5.78 5.08 10.07
CA LEU A 66 4.80 5.37 11.10
C LEU A 66 3.86 4.20 11.36
N LEU A 67 3.44 3.51 10.30
CA LEU A 67 2.60 2.31 10.46
C LEU A 67 3.28 1.26 11.33
N LYS A 68 4.59 1.13 11.22
CA LYS A 68 5.35 0.12 11.98
C LYS A 68 5.65 0.53 13.42
N VAL A 69 5.43 1.80 13.77
CA VAL A 69 5.68 2.30 15.13
C VAL A 69 4.49 2.01 16.05
N TYR A 70 3.27 2.05 15.53
CA TYR A 70 2.08 1.92 16.35
C TYR A 70 1.60 0.46 16.46
N PRO A 71 1.26 0.00 17.68
CA PRO A 71 0.80 -1.39 17.89
C PRO A 71 -0.40 -1.80 17.04
N ASP A 72 -1.30 -0.85 16.75
CA ASP A 72 -2.53 -1.15 16.00
C ASP A 72 -2.26 -1.43 14.53
N THR A 73 -1.11 -1.02 13.99
CA THR A 73 -0.82 -1.12 12.57
C THR A 73 0.49 -1.86 12.24
N GLU A 74 1.33 -2.12 13.24
CA GLU A 74 2.67 -2.66 13.01
C GLU A 74 2.72 -4.02 12.32
N GLN A 75 1.67 -4.83 12.48
CA GLN A 75 1.61 -6.17 11.90
C GLN A 75 1.02 -6.21 10.50
N ILE A 76 0.47 -5.11 10.02
CA ILE A 76 -0.19 -5.08 8.70
C ILE A 76 0.87 -5.06 7.61
N PRO A 77 0.84 -6.04 6.67
CA PRO A 77 1.80 -6.06 5.56
C PRO A 77 1.62 -4.85 4.64
N ILE A 78 2.72 -4.36 4.10
CA ILE A 78 2.74 -3.18 3.23
C ILE A 78 3.31 -3.52 1.86
N ILE A 79 2.58 -3.13 0.82
CA ILE A 79 3.04 -3.21 -0.57
C ILE A 79 3.18 -1.78 -1.08
N ALA A 80 4.37 -1.42 -1.56
CA ALA A 80 4.60 -0.13 -2.18
C ALA A 80 4.49 -0.26 -3.70
N CYS A 81 3.67 0.58 -4.32
CA CYS A 81 3.47 0.62 -5.77
C CYS A 81 3.89 2.00 -6.27
N THR A 82 5.02 2.10 -6.97
CA THR A 82 5.57 3.40 -7.31
C THR A 82 6.40 3.36 -8.59
N ALA A 83 6.60 4.53 -9.20
CA ALA A 83 7.50 4.69 -10.35
C ALA A 83 8.98 4.74 -9.94
N ARG A 84 9.27 4.84 -8.64
CA ARG A 84 10.65 4.88 -8.13
C ARG A 84 11.22 3.46 -8.09
N ASP A 85 12.10 3.15 -9.03
CA ASP A 85 12.65 1.80 -9.18
C ASP A 85 14.18 1.81 -9.20
N ARG A 86 14.79 2.52 -8.27
CA ARG A 86 16.23 2.43 -8.07
C ARG A 86 16.50 1.46 -6.94
N GLU A 87 17.60 0.74 -7.04
CA GLU A 87 18.01 -0.21 -6.01
C GLU A 87 18.07 0.44 -4.64
N LEU A 88 18.58 1.66 -4.57
CA LEU A 88 18.67 2.39 -3.32
C LEU A 88 17.28 2.66 -2.72
N ASP A 89 16.29 2.98 -3.56
CA ASP A 89 14.92 3.18 -3.11
C ASP A 89 14.32 1.90 -2.54
N ARG A 90 14.60 0.76 -3.15
CA ARG A 90 14.12 -0.54 -2.67
C ARG A 90 14.75 -0.90 -1.34
N MET A 91 16.05 -0.67 -1.18
CA MET A 91 16.75 -0.90 0.08
C MET A 91 16.20 -0.02 1.18
N TRP A 92 15.94 1.25 0.87
CA TRP A 92 15.37 2.21 1.81
C TRP A 92 13.97 1.78 2.24
N GLY A 93 13.16 1.31 1.28
CA GLY A 93 11.81 0.82 1.55
C GLY A 93 11.79 -0.35 2.51
N GLN A 94 12.71 -1.30 2.35
CA GLN A 94 12.82 -2.44 3.25
C GLN A 94 13.12 -1.99 4.66
N LYS A 95 13.98 -0.98 4.83
CA LYS A 95 14.29 -0.42 6.15
C LYS A 95 13.08 0.24 6.80
N GLN A 96 12.14 0.73 5.99
CA GLN A 96 10.91 1.36 6.49
C GLN A 96 9.77 0.36 6.72
N GLY A 97 10.03 -0.94 6.55
CA GLY A 97 9.06 -1.98 6.83
C GLY A 97 8.14 -2.34 5.66
N ILE A 98 8.52 -1.98 4.42
CA ILE A 98 7.78 -2.38 3.23
C ILE A 98 8.09 -3.85 2.94
N ASP A 99 7.05 -4.65 2.80
CA ASP A 99 7.18 -6.10 2.58
C ASP A 99 7.40 -6.44 1.12
N ILE A 100 6.70 -5.75 0.21
CA ILE A 100 6.84 -5.93 -1.23
C ILE A 100 6.89 -4.57 -1.92
N TYR A 101 7.76 -4.46 -2.92
CA TYR A 101 7.95 -3.24 -3.68
C TYR A 101 7.63 -3.54 -5.15
N ILE A 102 6.57 -2.94 -5.68
CA ILE A 102 6.16 -3.12 -7.08
C ILE A 102 6.39 -1.83 -7.84
N THR A 103 7.05 -1.93 -9.00
CA THR A 103 7.36 -0.77 -9.82
C THR A 103 6.30 -0.55 -10.88
N LYS A 104 5.88 0.69 -11.06
CA LYS A 104 4.95 1.08 -12.14
C LYS A 104 5.71 1.15 -13.47
N PRO A 105 5.09 0.76 -14.58
CA PRO A 105 3.74 0.20 -14.68
C PRO A 105 3.69 -1.27 -14.25
N TYR A 106 2.59 -1.69 -13.70
CA TYR A 106 2.36 -3.09 -13.32
C TYR A 106 0.97 -3.52 -13.82
N SER A 107 0.80 -4.83 -13.98
CA SER A 107 -0.47 -5.40 -14.43
C SER A 107 -1.36 -5.74 -13.24
N GLU A 108 -2.64 -5.96 -13.51
CA GLU A 108 -3.58 -6.47 -12.51
C GLU A 108 -3.04 -7.75 -11.87
N ARG A 109 -2.49 -8.64 -12.70
CA ARG A 109 -1.92 -9.90 -12.23
C ARG A 109 -0.74 -9.69 -11.29
N ASP A 110 0.16 -8.76 -11.61
CA ASP A 110 1.30 -8.46 -10.76
C ASP A 110 0.85 -8.04 -9.37
N LEU A 111 -0.16 -7.19 -9.31
CA LEU A 111 -0.68 -6.69 -8.05
C LEU A 111 -1.32 -7.81 -7.23
N VAL A 112 -2.16 -8.63 -7.86
CA VAL A 112 -2.86 -9.72 -7.19
C VAL A 112 -1.87 -10.77 -6.69
N GLU A 113 -0.86 -11.12 -7.49
CA GLU A 113 0.16 -12.08 -7.07
C GLU A 113 0.93 -11.56 -5.85
N ALA A 114 1.23 -10.27 -5.80
CA ALA A 114 1.91 -9.68 -4.66
C ALA A 114 1.07 -9.82 -3.39
N ILE A 115 -0.22 -9.52 -3.47
CA ILE A 115 -1.13 -9.65 -2.33
C ILE A 115 -1.20 -11.11 -1.89
N GLU A 116 -1.39 -12.04 -2.81
CA GLU A 116 -1.50 -13.45 -2.49
C GLU A 116 -0.24 -14.00 -1.84
N SER A 117 0.92 -13.46 -2.15
CA SER A 117 2.18 -13.91 -1.55
C SER A 117 2.30 -13.53 -0.08
N ILE A 118 1.58 -12.52 0.36
CA ILE A 118 1.64 -12.01 1.74
C ILE A 118 0.44 -12.47 2.56
N VAL A 119 -0.73 -12.42 1.96
CA VAL A 119 -2.01 -12.68 2.66
C VAL A 119 -2.42 -14.11 2.40
N LYS A 120 -2.24 -14.95 3.38
CA LYS A 120 -2.52 -16.40 3.25
C LYS A 120 -3.78 -16.81 3.97
#